data_06fe5bcf27b1431ed25c7dec2304b902
#
_entry.id   06fe5bcf27b1431ed25c7dec2304b902
#
_cell.length_a   1.000
_cell.length_b   1.000
_cell.length_c   1.000
_cell.angle_alpha   90.00
_cell.angle_beta   90.00
_cell.angle_gamma   90.00
#
_symmetry.space_group_name_H-M   'P 1'
#
loop_
_entity.id
_entity.type
_entity.pdbx_description
1 polymer ?
#
loop_
_entity_poly.entity_id
_entity_poly.type
_entity_poly.pdbx_seq_one_letter_code
_entity_poly.pdbx_strand_id
1 'polypeptide(L)'
;MKLVAVGLIALSASACSYSFGLSGLDEDEPKSTGAIATRAVTHLSADLDEEDWRRAKAALAVALDPQGPGTQVSWDNPASTRKGTFTPTGAPFVKDDEICRDFSAHLSSPSASALRGMACRPSGGEWAIKEIKPTKGAAKA
;
A
#
# COMPACT_ATOMS: atom_id res chain seq x y z
N MET A 1 -19.05 17.02 -63.04
CA MET A 1 -17.72 16.48 -63.27
C MET A 1 -17.00 16.54 -61.94
N LYS A 2 -17.04 15.49 -61.14
CA LYS A 2 -16.10 14.35 -61.03
C LYS A 2 -14.73 14.79 -60.52
N LEU A 3 -14.40 14.43 -59.31
CA LEU A 3 -13.26 13.59 -59.04
C LEU A 3 -13.26 13.13 -57.58
N VAL A 4 -13.33 11.82 -57.44
CA VAL A 4 -13.21 11.04 -56.21
C VAL A 4 -11.73 10.93 -55.87
N ALA A 5 -11.35 11.31 -54.65
CA ALA A 5 -10.02 11.03 -54.12
C ALA A 5 -10.14 9.96 -53.03
N VAL A 6 -9.70 8.77 -53.40
CA VAL A 6 -9.57 7.60 -52.48
C VAL A 6 -8.30 7.77 -51.68
N GLY A 7 -8.43 7.96 -50.35
CA GLY A 7 -7.29 7.98 -49.44
C GLY A 7 -7.00 6.56 -48.92
N LEU A 8 -5.84 6.06 -49.25
CA LEU A 8 -5.29 4.80 -48.69
C LEU A 8 -4.97 4.99 -47.21
N ILE A 9 -5.61 4.18 -46.37
CA ILE A 9 -5.22 4.03 -44.95
C ILE A 9 -4.16 2.94 -44.88
N ALA A 10 -2.93 3.33 -44.56
CA ALA A 10 -1.83 2.40 -44.29
C ALA A 10 -1.98 1.82 -42.85
N LEU A 11 -2.28 0.54 -42.73
CA LEU A 11 -2.22 -0.20 -41.48
C LEU A 11 -0.76 -0.48 -41.16
N SER A 12 -0.25 0.16 -40.12
CA SER A 12 1.05 -0.17 -39.53
C SER A 12 0.86 -1.37 -38.60
N ALA A 13 1.24 -2.54 -39.05
CA ALA A 13 1.34 -3.73 -38.24
C ALA A 13 2.64 -3.67 -37.39
N SER A 14 2.50 -3.45 -36.08
CA SER A 14 3.60 -3.59 -35.14
C SER A 14 3.88 -5.06 -34.90
N ALA A 15 4.94 -5.57 -35.54
CA ALA A 15 5.43 -6.92 -35.30
C ALA A 15 6.11 -7.00 -33.93
N CYS A 16 5.49 -7.71 -32.99
CA CYS A 16 6.18 -8.19 -31.80
C CYS A 16 7.19 -9.25 -32.20
N SER A 17 8.46 -8.91 -32.12
CA SER A 17 9.56 -9.88 -32.35
C SER A 17 9.58 -10.88 -31.19
N TYR A 18 9.09 -12.08 -31.44
CA TYR A 18 9.26 -13.23 -30.56
C TYR A 18 10.65 -13.82 -30.87
N SER A 19 11.62 -13.59 -29.99
CA SER A 19 12.92 -14.24 -30.08
C SER A 19 12.82 -15.64 -29.46
N PHE A 20 12.64 -16.65 -30.30
CA PHE A 20 12.89 -18.04 -29.91
C PHE A 20 14.40 -18.29 -29.98
N GLY A 21 15.06 -18.13 -28.84
CA GLY A 21 16.43 -18.56 -28.68
C GLY A 21 16.49 -20.05 -28.39
N LEU A 22 16.69 -20.85 -29.45
CA LEU A 22 17.09 -22.23 -29.30
C LEU A 22 18.60 -22.24 -29.28
N SER A 23 19.23 -22.38 -28.12
CA SER A 23 20.63 -22.71 -28.01
C SER A 23 20.90 -23.49 -26.74
N GLY A 24 21.35 -24.67 -26.95
CA GLY A 24 21.81 -25.70 -26.15
C GLY A 24 22.68 -25.37 -24.95
N LEU A 25 22.47 -26.22 -23.97
CA LEU A 25 23.46 -26.84 -23.08
C LEU A 25 24.71 -25.99 -22.76
N ASP A 26 24.58 -25.24 -21.66
CA ASP A 26 25.65 -25.13 -20.70
C ASP A 26 25.00 -24.80 -19.33
N GLU A 27 25.31 -25.67 -18.40
CA GLU A 27 24.98 -25.51 -16.99
C GLU A 27 25.77 -24.32 -16.44
N ASP A 28 25.13 -23.18 -16.38
CA ASP A 28 25.43 -22.15 -15.40
C ASP A 28 24.08 -21.62 -14.90
N GLU A 29 23.76 -22.08 -13.73
CA GLU A 29 22.63 -21.62 -12.95
C GLU A 29 22.67 -20.09 -12.86
N PRO A 30 21.75 -19.34 -13.47
CA PRO A 30 21.68 -17.92 -13.20
C PRO A 30 21.30 -17.78 -11.75
N LYS A 31 22.29 -17.49 -10.92
CA LYS A 31 22.11 -16.94 -9.60
C LYS A 31 21.05 -15.87 -9.71
N SER A 32 19.85 -16.17 -9.24
CA SER A 32 18.76 -15.22 -9.11
C SER A 32 19.22 -14.08 -8.20
N THR A 33 19.89 -13.11 -8.79
CA THR A 33 20.18 -11.84 -8.16
C THR A 33 18.95 -11.00 -8.23
N GLY A 34 18.14 -11.05 -7.19
CA GLY A 34 16.94 -10.27 -7.10
C GLY A 34 15.92 -10.87 -6.17
N ALA A 35 16.34 -11.42 -5.04
CA ALA A 35 15.45 -11.46 -3.89
C ALA A 35 15.13 -10.00 -3.56
N ILE A 36 14.05 -9.47 -4.17
CA ILE A 36 13.36 -8.35 -3.60
C ILE A 36 13.01 -8.86 -2.21
N ALA A 37 13.77 -8.43 -1.21
CA ALA A 37 13.39 -8.64 0.17
C ALA A 37 11.98 -8.07 0.28
N THR A 38 10.99 -8.94 0.28
CA THR A 38 9.61 -8.59 0.59
C THR A 38 9.70 -8.04 2.00
N ARG A 39 9.76 -6.70 2.07
CA ARG A 39 9.72 -5.99 3.33
C ARG A 39 8.48 -6.49 4.02
N ALA A 40 8.65 -7.19 5.15
CA ALA A 40 7.53 -7.74 5.90
C ALA A 40 6.55 -6.59 6.15
N VAL A 41 5.35 -6.69 5.58
CA VAL A 41 4.31 -5.67 5.76
C VAL A 41 3.87 -5.80 7.22
N THR A 42 4.12 -4.77 8.00
CA THR A 42 3.64 -4.71 9.38
C THR A 42 2.13 -4.47 9.34
N HIS A 43 1.37 -5.48 9.72
CA HIS A 43 -0.08 -5.40 9.84
C HIS A 43 -0.48 -4.77 11.17
N LEU A 44 -1.60 -4.08 11.15
CA LEU A 44 -2.18 -3.44 12.34
C LEU A 44 -2.61 -4.48 13.39
N SER A 45 -3.11 -5.61 12.95
CA SER A 45 -3.48 -6.77 13.76
C SER A 45 -3.49 -8.04 12.90
N ALA A 46 -3.16 -9.17 13.51
CA ALA A 46 -3.24 -10.47 12.86
C ALA A 46 -4.70 -10.94 12.62
N ASP A 47 -5.66 -10.34 13.32
CA ASP A 47 -7.08 -10.69 13.22
C ASP A 47 -7.79 -10.04 12.03
N LEU A 48 -7.14 -9.11 11.34
CA LEU A 48 -7.71 -8.45 10.17
C LEU A 48 -7.53 -9.32 8.94
N ASP A 49 -8.62 -9.53 8.21
CA ASP A 49 -8.55 -10.16 6.91
C ASP A 49 -8.03 -9.20 5.83
N GLU A 50 -7.88 -9.68 4.60
CA GLU A 50 -7.33 -8.90 3.50
C GLU A 50 -8.19 -7.67 3.17
N GLU A 51 -9.52 -7.81 3.19
CA GLU A 51 -10.44 -6.71 2.93
C GLU A 51 -10.47 -5.70 4.07
N ASP A 52 -10.43 -6.16 5.32
CA ASP A 52 -10.26 -5.30 6.49
C ASP A 52 -9.00 -4.45 6.36
N TRP A 53 -7.90 -5.11 6.02
CA TRP A 53 -6.61 -4.45 5.86
C TRP A 53 -6.61 -3.44 4.70
N ARG A 54 -7.22 -3.78 3.58
CA ARG A 54 -7.37 -2.88 2.44
C ARG A 54 -8.12 -1.59 2.83
N ARG A 55 -9.21 -1.73 3.57
CA ARG A 55 -10.01 -0.59 4.07
C ARG A 55 -9.24 0.22 5.11
N ALA A 56 -8.59 -0.45 6.04
CA ALA A 56 -7.75 0.20 7.04
C ALA A 56 -6.60 1.00 6.40
N LYS A 57 -5.91 0.45 5.41
CA LYS A 57 -4.85 1.15 4.66
C LYS A 57 -5.37 2.41 3.96
N ALA A 58 -6.54 2.34 3.35
CA ALA A 58 -7.15 3.49 2.69
C ALA A 58 -7.43 4.62 3.70
N ALA A 59 -7.98 4.29 4.86
CA ALA A 59 -8.22 5.24 5.94
C ALA A 59 -6.92 5.80 6.52
N LEU A 60 -5.91 4.96 6.70
CA LEU A 60 -4.58 5.38 7.15
C LEU A 60 -3.97 6.41 6.21
N ALA A 61 -4.04 6.17 4.90
CA ALA A 61 -3.52 7.09 3.90
C ALA A 61 -4.18 8.47 3.97
N VAL A 62 -5.50 8.52 4.19
CA VAL A 62 -6.23 9.78 4.35
C VAL A 62 -5.87 10.48 5.67
N ALA A 63 -5.78 9.72 6.77
CA ALA A 63 -5.46 10.28 8.08
C ALA A 63 -4.05 10.88 8.13
N LEU A 64 -3.09 10.23 7.47
CA LEU A 64 -1.68 10.63 7.51
C LEU A 64 -1.27 11.60 6.40
N ASP A 65 -2.19 11.96 5.49
CA ASP A 65 -1.88 12.90 4.42
C ASP A 65 -1.28 14.20 5.03
N PRO A 66 -0.07 14.61 4.61
CA PRO A 66 0.56 15.84 5.10
C PRO A 66 -0.25 17.10 4.81
N GLN A 67 -1.05 17.09 3.76
CA GLN A 67 -1.92 18.19 3.36
C GLN A 67 -3.35 18.03 3.88
N GLY A 68 -3.65 16.91 4.53
CA GLY A 68 -4.94 16.65 5.10
C GLY A 68 -5.21 17.44 6.39
N PRO A 69 -6.46 17.43 6.86
CA PRO A 69 -6.88 18.21 8.04
C PRO A 69 -6.27 17.72 9.35
N GLY A 70 -5.57 16.59 9.35
CA GLY A 70 -4.98 16.02 10.57
C GLY A 70 -6.00 15.50 11.58
N THR A 71 -7.19 15.16 11.12
CA THR A 71 -8.29 14.67 11.94
C THR A 71 -8.38 13.15 11.95
N GLN A 72 -9.19 12.63 12.86
CA GLN A 72 -9.49 11.20 12.92
C GLN A 72 -10.24 10.73 11.68
N VAL A 73 -9.81 9.59 11.13
CA VAL A 73 -10.46 8.90 10.02
C VAL A 73 -10.88 7.51 10.45
N SER A 74 -12.13 7.16 10.20
CA SER A 74 -12.71 5.85 10.52
C SER A 74 -12.74 4.95 9.30
N TRP A 75 -12.70 3.65 9.55
CA TRP A 75 -12.97 2.61 8.57
C TRP A 75 -13.83 1.52 9.18
N ASP A 76 -14.58 0.82 8.35
CA ASP A 76 -15.37 -0.33 8.75
C ASP A 76 -15.49 -1.34 7.60
N ASN A 77 -15.70 -2.60 7.96
CA ASN A 77 -16.01 -3.67 7.03
C ASN A 77 -17.29 -4.37 7.51
N PRO A 78 -18.44 -4.13 6.84
CA PRO A 78 -19.70 -4.76 7.23
C PRO A 78 -19.69 -6.29 7.16
N ALA A 79 -18.85 -6.86 6.26
CA ALA A 79 -18.77 -8.31 6.09
C ALA A 79 -18.12 -9.03 7.28
N SER A 80 -17.05 -8.44 7.82
CA SER A 80 -16.34 -8.95 9.00
C SER A 80 -16.81 -8.33 10.31
N THR A 81 -17.61 -7.28 10.26
CA THR A 81 -18.01 -6.42 11.39
C THR A 81 -16.85 -5.69 12.08
N ARG A 82 -15.66 -5.73 11.50
CA ARG A 82 -14.48 -5.05 12.02
C ARG A 82 -14.48 -3.58 11.64
N LYS A 83 -13.99 -2.76 12.55
CA LYS A 83 -13.90 -1.32 12.36
C LYS A 83 -12.80 -0.73 13.24
N GLY A 84 -12.36 0.44 12.85
CA GLY A 84 -11.34 1.16 13.60
C GLY A 84 -11.21 2.61 13.18
N THR A 85 -10.27 3.29 13.82
CA THR A 85 -9.97 4.70 13.55
C THR A 85 -8.47 4.92 13.53
N PHE A 86 -8.02 5.89 12.76
CA PHE A 86 -6.68 6.43 12.78
C PHE A 86 -6.71 7.92 13.09
N THR A 87 -5.81 8.36 13.96
CA THR A 87 -5.64 9.77 14.31
C THR A 87 -4.16 10.10 14.24
N PRO A 88 -3.73 11.06 13.40
CA PRO A 88 -2.34 11.51 13.43
C PRO A 88 -2.04 12.19 14.77
N THR A 89 -0.87 11.91 15.35
CA THR A 89 -0.48 12.40 16.67
C THR A 89 0.61 13.46 16.63
N GLY A 90 1.09 13.78 15.43
CA GLY A 90 2.13 14.79 15.25
C GLY A 90 2.17 15.35 13.83
N ALA A 91 3.05 16.32 13.62
CA ALA A 91 3.34 16.83 12.28
C ALA A 91 4.08 15.80 11.44
N PRO A 92 3.94 15.83 10.11
CA PRO A 92 4.78 15.02 9.23
C PRO A 92 6.26 15.38 9.38
N PHE A 93 7.15 14.42 9.25
CA PHE A 93 8.59 14.60 9.27
C PHE A 93 9.27 13.70 8.23
N VAL A 94 10.53 13.99 7.90
CA VAL A 94 11.31 13.17 6.96
C VAL A 94 12.25 12.26 7.73
N LYS A 95 12.28 10.99 7.38
CA LYS A 95 13.19 9.98 7.88
C LYS A 95 13.56 9.01 6.75
N ASP A 96 14.84 8.79 6.55
CA ASP A 96 15.38 7.86 5.53
C ASP A 96 14.79 8.14 4.11
N ASP A 97 14.72 9.40 3.73
CA ASP A 97 14.14 9.91 2.47
C ASP A 97 12.64 9.57 2.28
N GLU A 98 11.96 9.16 3.33
CA GLU A 98 10.52 8.93 3.34
C GLU A 98 9.80 9.99 4.18
N ILE A 99 8.59 10.34 3.80
CA ILE A 99 7.71 11.17 4.63
C ILE A 99 7.07 10.26 5.66
N CYS A 100 7.28 10.56 6.94
CA CYS A 100 6.76 9.79 8.06
C CYS A 100 5.78 10.61 8.89
N ARG A 101 4.86 9.94 9.55
CA ARG A 101 3.94 10.54 10.52
C ARG A 101 3.56 9.54 11.61
N ASP A 102 3.53 10.03 12.84
CA ASP A 102 3.05 9.24 13.97
C ASP A 102 1.53 9.24 14.02
N PHE A 103 0.97 8.15 14.51
CA PHE A 103 -0.48 7.98 14.64
C PHE A 103 -0.88 7.15 15.86
N SER A 104 -2.11 7.33 16.29
CA SER A 104 -2.83 6.39 17.14
C SER A 104 -3.91 5.69 16.34
N ALA A 105 -4.15 4.42 16.66
CA ALA A 105 -5.20 3.62 16.08
C ALA A 105 -6.05 2.97 17.16
N HIS A 106 -7.34 2.87 16.91
CA HIS A 106 -8.27 2.11 17.74
C HIS A 106 -8.97 1.07 16.87
N LEU A 107 -8.92 -0.18 17.31
CA LEU A 107 -9.71 -1.27 16.74
C LEU A 107 -10.86 -1.57 17.70
N SER A 108 -12.07 -1.73 17.19
CA SER A 108 -13.27 -1.86 18.01
C SER A 108 -13.86 -3.27 18.04
N SER A 109 -13.35 -4.20 17.24
CA SER A 109 -13.90 -5.56 17.14
C SER A 109 -12.83 -6.53 16.59
N PRO A 110 -12.77 -7.78 17.06
CA PRO A 110 -13.61 -8.43 18.11
C PRO A 110 -13.27 -7.99 19.53
N SER A 111 -12.07 -7.46 19.75
CA SER A 111 -11.66 -6.87 21.03
C SER A 111 -11.16 -5.45 20.81
N ALA A 112 -11.53 -4.55 21.70
CA ALA A 112 -11.04 -3.18 21.64
C ALA A 112 -9.52 -3.15 21.92
N SER A 113 -8.76 -2.55 21.03
CA SER A 113 -7.33 -2.32 21.20
C SER A 113 -6.96 -0.91 20.81
N ALA A 114 -6.09 -0.30 21.59
CA ALA A 114 -5.50 0.99 21.32
C ALA A 114 -4.02 0.81 20.99
N LEU A 115 -3.59 1.34 19.86
CA LEU A 115 -2.27 1.19 19.31
C LEU A 115 -1.65 2.56 19.03
N ARG A 116 -0.34 2.62 19.07
CA ARG A 116 0.45 3.74 18.55
C ARG A 116 1.44 3.22 17.53
N GLY A 117 1.65 3.98 16.49
CA GLY A 117 2.58 3.59 15.46
C GLY A 117 3.16 4.77 14.70
N MET A 118 4.08 4.43 13.83
CA MET A 118 4.66 5.31 12.85
C MET A 118 4.53 4.66 11.48
N ALA A 119 4.06 5.41 10.51
CA ALA A 119 4.04 4.99 9.12
C ALA A 119 4.82 5.99 8.26
N CYS A 120 5.42 5.48 7.20
CA CYS A 120 6.18 6.27 6.25
C CYS A 120 5.77 5.92 4.83
N ARG A 121 5.96 6.87 3.91
CA ARG A 121 5.80 6.64 2.48
C ARG A 121 6.98 7.24 1.71
N PRO A 122 7.53 6.55 0.71
CA PRO A 122 8.45 7.15 -0.24
C PRO A 122 7.71 8.16 -1.12
N SER A 123 8.44 9.04 -1.78
CA SER A 123 7.84 10.00 -2.72
C SER A 123 7.02 9.27 -3.79
N GLY A 124 5.73 9.60 -3.90
CA GLY A 124 4.79 8.95 -4.83
C GLY A 124 4.39 7.52 -4.47
N GLY A 125 4.81 7.00 -3.32
CA GLY A 125 4.49 5.66 -2.86
C GLY A 125 3.32 5.59 -1.89
N GLU A 126 3.02 4.38 -1.44
CA GLU A 126 1.98 4.10 -0.44
C GLU A 126 2.53 4.20 0.99
N TRP A 127 1.63 4.51 1.92
CA TRP A 127 1.94 4.45 3.35
C TRP A 127 2.17 3.01 3.81
N ALA A 128 3.27 2.81 4.53
CA ALA A 128 3.60 1.54 5.17
C ALA A 128 3.84 1.76 6.66
N ILE A 129 3.23 0.93 7.50
CA ILE A 129 3.48 0.96 8.93
C ILE A 129 4.89 0.44 9.20
N LYS A 130 5.72 1.25 9.82
CA LYS A 130 7.11 0.90 10.19
C LYS A 130 7.19 0.36 11.62
N GLU A 131 6.40 0.94 12.51
CA GLU A 131 6.31 0.55 13.92
C GLU A 131 4.87 0.56 14.38
N ILE A 132 4.52 -0.40 15.25
CA ILE A 132 3.24 -0.45 15.94
C ILE A 132 3.44 -1.04 17.34
N LYS A 133 2.82 -0.42 18.32
CA LYS A 133 2.90 -0.84 19.73
C LYS A 133 1.54 -0.66 20.41
N PRO A 134 1.15 -1.56 21.29
CA PRO A 134 -0.01 -1.34 22.15
C PRO A 134 0.18 -0.10 23.01
N THR A 135 -0.86 0.71 23.13
CA THR A 135 -0.86 1.82 24.09
C THR A 135 -1.05 1.25 25.50
N LYS A 136 -0.10 1.48 26.38
CA LYS A 136 -0.24 1.09 27.79
C LYS A 136 -1.45 1.82 28.40
N GLY A 137 -2.51 1.09 28.72
CA GLY A 137 -3.73 1.64 29.30
C GLY A 137 -5.04 1.05 28.74
N ALA A 138 -5.01 0.30 27.67
CA ALA A 138 -6.21 -0.35 27.08
C ALA A 138 -6.52 -1.74 27.66
N ALA A 139 -5.84 -2.15 28.71
CA ALA A 139 -6.09 -3.41 29.40
C ALA A 139 -6.57 -3.11 30.82
N LYS A 140 -7.84 -2.75 30.97
CA LYS A 140 -8.69 -3.07 32.11
C LYS A 140 -10.04 -2.41 31.98
N ALA A 141 -10.96 -3.13 31.48
CA ALA A 141 -12.33 -3.06 31.94
C ALA A 141 -12.85 -4.47 31.99
#